data_a2ff891f9e61fcea363bebdf94176d1e
#
_entry.id   a2ff891f9e61fcea363bebdf94176d1e
#
_cell.length_a   1.000
_cell.length_b   1.000
_cell.length_c   1.000
_cell.angle_alpha   90.00
_cell.angle_beta   90.00
_cell.angle_gamma   90.00
#
_symmetry.space_group_name_H-M   'P 1'
#
loop_
_entity.id
_entity.type
_entity.pdbx_description
1 polymer ?
#
loop_
_entity_poly.entity_id
_entity_poly.type
_entity_poly.pdbx_seq_one_letter_code
_entity_poly.pdbx_strand_id
1 'polypeptide(L)'
;MTSYRKKQLGYIAVDIVSSVVVWLCFLLFRWLVYEGRVFGWESVLVPAFDFYRPLVLYPLACLVIHYLTGYYVQVCRKDWGKELLTTLVSATIIALGAFFVIIIDDKVDDYSHYLMSLWVLWGLQFVVCYVPRLALTLHHRYHTQKDEVIILEPHEGENETDLYRRIAEAYPSGKSIYIVPRVLDIVTGAAHITQLDDNPYICISDSHMSDAQLAIKRATDVVVSLVAMVVLSPLYGVLAVLVKRSSEGPVFYRQERVGLYGRTFSIWKYRTMVVDAESSVPQLSEDNDPRITPVGRVLRKYRLDELPQMWNVLKGDMSLVGPRPERAYFIRQIEQKAPYYCLIYKVRPGLTSWGPIKVGYTDTVDKMVQRLNYDVAYVENQSLALDIKILFYTFGVLIDGKGK
;
A
#
# COMPACT_ATOMS: atom_id res chain seq x y z
N MET A 1 -7.44 20.51 -13.13
CA MET A 1 -6.55 19.40 -12.74
C MET A 1 -5.85 19.82 -11.46
N THR A 2 -6.03 19.10 -10.35
CA THR A 2 -5.48 19.47 -9.04
C THR A 2 -3.94 19.49 -9.08
N SER A 3 -3.30 20.38 -8.32
CA SER A 3 -1.83 20.51 -8.21
C SER A 3 -1.16 19.14 -7.96
N TYR A 4 -1.78 18.30 -7.15
CA TYR A 4 -1.36 16.91 -6.88
C TYR A 4 -1.21 16.07 -8.16
N ARG A 5 -2.21 16.07 -9.06
CA ARG A 5 -2.16 15.30 -10.31
C ARG A 5 -1.08 15.78 -11.27
N LYS A 6 -0.79 17.08 -11.30
CA LYS A 6 0.30 17.62 -12.13
C LYS A 6 1.66 17.12 -11.64
N LYS A 7 1.91 17.15 -10.33
CA LYS A 7 3.14 16.60 -9.71
C LYS A 7 3.27 15.11 -10.01
N GLN A 8 2.22 14.34 -9.79
CA GLN A 8 2.21 12.90 -10.05
C GLN A 8 2.55 12.56 -11.52
N LEU A 9 1.99 13.28 -12.48
CA LEU A 9 2.30 13.11 -13.90
C LEU A 9 3.75 13.46 -14.24
N GLY A 10 4.33 14.45 -13.57
CA GLY A 10 5.75 14.80 -13.73
C GLY A 10 6.67 13.64 -13.33
N TYR A 11 6.42 12.99 -12.19
CA TYR A 11 7.20 11.82 -11.77
C TYR A 11 7.01 10.62 -12.71
N ILE A 12 5.77 10.36 -13.16
CA ILE A 12 5.50 9.29 -14.14
C ILE A 12 6.26 9.52 -15.44
N ALA A 13 6.27 10.75 -15.96
CA ALA A 13 6.99 11.09 -17.19
C ALA A 13 8.51 10.88 -17.04
N VAL A 14 9.08 11.33 -15.92
CA VAL A 14 10.50 11.11 -15.62
C VAL A 14 10.82 9.62 -15.51
N ASP A 15 9.97 8.83 -14.88
CA ASP A 15 10.18 7.39 -14.72
C ASP A 15 10.14 6.65 -16.08
N ILE A 16 9.26 7.05 -16.98
CA ILE A 16 9.22 6.49 -18.34
C ILE A 16 10.53 6.76 -19.06
N VAL A 17 10.95 8.04 -19.09
CA VAL A 17 12.18 8.43 -19.77
C VAL A 17 13.40 7.74 -19.16
N SER A 18 13.51 7.73 -17.83
CA SER A 18 14.61 7.08 -17.11
C SER A 18 14.66 5.59 -17.40
N SER A 19 13.53 4.89 -17.40
CA SER A 19 13.48 3.45 -17.68
C SER A 19 13.88 3.12 -19.12
N VAL A 20 13.50 3.95 -20.09
CA VAL A 20 13.95 3.81 -21.48
C VAL A 20 15.47 4.00 -21.56
N VAL A 21 16.02 5.02 -20.92
CA VAL A 21 17.47 5.28 -20.87
C VAL A 21 18.22 4.12 -20.22
N VAL A 22 17.72 3.61 -19.09
CA VAL A 22 18.32 2.44 -18.42
C VAL A 22 18.40 1.25 -19.35
N TRP A 23 17.29 0.95 -20.04
CA TRP A 23 17.27 -0.19 -20.95
C TRP A 23 18.23 -0.03 -22.12
N LEU A 24 18.29 1.14 -22.74
CA LEU A 24 19.23 1.43 -23.81
C LEU A 24 20.70 1.33 -23.35
N CYS A 25 21.02 1.89 -22.17
CA CYS A 25 22.36 1.77 -21.59
C CYS A 25 22.72 0.32 -21.26
N PHE A 26 21.75 -0.45 -20.78
CA PHE A 26 21.95 -1.86 -20.47
C PHE A 26 22.17 -2.70 -21.73
N LEU A 27 21.43 -2.44 -22.82
CA LEU A 27 21.65 -3.07 -24.12
C LEU A 27 23.04 -2.71 -24.68
N LEU A 28 23.42 -1.44 -24.60
CA LEU A 28 24.76 -1.00 -25.00
C LEU A 28 25.87 -1.71 -24.20
N PHE A 29 25.70 -1.84 -22.88
CA PHE A 29 26.62 -2.60 -22.05
C PHE A 29 26.73 -4.06 -22.49
N ARG A 30 25.58 -4.75 -22.69
CA ARG A 30 25.58 -6.15 -23.13
C ARG A 30 26.25 -6.29 -24.47
N TRP A 31 25.94 -5.41 -25.41
CA TRP A 31 26.56 -5.42 -26.72
C TRP A 31 28.08 -5.24 -26.66
N LEU A 32 28.57 -4.27 -25.91
CA LEU A 32 30.02 -4.01 -25.75
C LEU A 32 30.77 -5.16 -25.07
N VAL A 33 30.17 -5.79 -24.08
CA VAL A 33 30.86 -6.78 -23.23
C VAL A 33 30.72 -8.20 -23.78
N TYR A 34 29.58 -8.56 -24.35
CA TYR A 34 29.28 -9.94 -24.73
C TYR A 34 29.14 -10.14 -26.24
N GLU A 35 28.29 -9.38 -26.91
CA GLU A 35 27.93 -9.64 -28.32
C GLU A 35 28.94 -9.07 -29.31
N GLY A 36 29.52 -7.91 -29.04
CA GLY A 36 30.51 -7.29 -29.93
C GLY A 36 31.79 -8.10 -30.11
N ARG A 37 32.09 -9.00 -29.17
CA ARG A 37 33.22 -9.94 -29.27
C ARG A 37 32.89 -11.20 -30.09
N VAL A 38 31.60 -11.54 -30.21
CA VAL A 38 31.15 -12.80 -30.84
C VAL A 38 30.61 -12.59 -32.25
N PHE A 39 29.89 -11.50 -32.51
CA PHE A 39 29.11 -11.31 -33.75
C PHE A 39 29.58 -10.15 -34.67
N GLY A 40 30.55 -9.33 -34.26
CA GLY A 40 31.02 -8.18 -35.05
C GLY A 40 30.03 -7.03 -35.18
N TRP A 41 30.48 -5.92 -35.78
CA TRP A 41 29.72 -4.63 -35.84
C TRP A 41 28.50 -4.67 -36.78
N GLU A 42 28.40 -5.63 -37.68
CA GLU A 42 27.32 -5.72 -38.68
C GLU A 42 25.97 -6.16 -38.14
N SER A 43 25.96 -6.83 -36.97
CA SER A 43 24.75 -7.29 -36.31
C SER A 43 23.92 -6.16 -35.66
N VAL A 44 24.48 -4.96 -35.55
CA VAL A 44 23.87 -3.80 -34.85
C VAL A 44 22.84 -3.05 -35.73
N LEU A 45 22.96 -3.16 -37.05
CA LEU A 45 22.16 -2.34 -37.98
C LEU A 45 20.79 -2.94 -38.34
N VAL A 46 20.49 -4.16 -37.93
CA VAL A 46 19.16 -4.75 -38.13
C VAL A 46 18.58 -5.13 -36.76
N PRO A 47 17.80 -4.25 -36.13
CA PRO A 47 17.11 -4.60 -34.90
C PRO A 47 16.12 -5.72 -35.20
N ALA A 48 16.41 -6.92 -34.74
CA ALA A 48 15.45 -8.00 -34.77
C ALA A 48 14.18 -7.58 -34.04
N PHE A 49 13.04 -8.11 -34.41
CA PHE A 49 11.73 -7.81 -33.79
C PHE A 49 11.77 -7.95 -32.26
N ASP A 50 12.65 -8.76 -31.73
CA ASP A 50 12.90 -8.97 -30.30
C ASP A 50 13.55 -7.78 -29.58
N PHE A 51 14.15 -6.82 -30.29
CA PHE A 51 14.70 -5.60 -29.71
C PHE A 51 13.62 -4.63 -29.23
N TYR A 52 12.53 -4.49 -29.95
CA TYR A 52 11.49 -3.50 -29.63
C TYR A 52 10.56 -3.94 -28.49
N ARG A 53 10.36 -5.25 -28.32
CA ARG A 53 9.52 -5.78 -27.23
C ARG A 53 10.00 -5.34 -25.84
N PRO A 54 11.27 -5.56 -25.45
CA PRO A 54 11.75 -5.12 -24.16
C PRO A 54 11.79 -3.60 -23.99
N LEU A 55 11.99 -2.85 -25.08
CA LEU A 55 11.99 -1.38 -25.04
C LEU A 55 10.64 -0.79 -24.57
N VAL A 56 9.55 -1.50 -24.80
CA VAL A 56 8.20 -1.11 -24.32
C VAL A 56 7.85 -1.83 -23.01
N LEU A 57 8.15 -3.12 -22.92
CA LEU A 57 7.76 -3.94 -21.76
C LEU A 57 8.54 -3.55 -20.49
N TYR A 58 9.82 -3.19 -20.61
CA TYR A 58 10.64 -2.85 -19.46
C TYR A 58 10.18 -1.54 -18.78
N PRO A 59 9.97 -0.40 -19.48
CA PRO A 59 9.39 0.79 -18.87
C PRO A 59 8.01 0.56 -18.27
N LEU A 60 7.18 -0.25 -18.94
CA LEU A 60 5.85 -0.59 -18.42
C LEU A 60 5.94 -1.39 -17.11
N ALA A 61 6.84 -2.39 -17.05
CA ALA A 61 7.10 -3.15 -15.83
C ALA A 61 7.65 -2.25 -14.70
N CYS A 62 8.57 -1.34 -15.02
CA CYS A 62 9.07 -0.34 -14.08
C CYS A 62 7.95 0.53 -13.50
N LEU A 63 7.05 1.06 -14.34
CA LEU A 63 5.91 1.83 -13.90
C LEU A 63 4.97 1.04 -12.98
N VAL A 64 4.68 -0.21 -13.34
CA VAL A 64 3.85 -1.11 -12.51
C VAL A 64 4.51 -1.31 -11.15
N ILE A 65 5.81 -1.61 -11.09
CA ILE A 65 6.54 -1.82 -9.83
C ILE A 65 6.57 -0.52 -9.01
N HIS A 66 6.83 0.63 -9.62
CA HIS A 66 6.79 1.92 -8.92
C HIS A 66 5.39 2.25 -8.40
N TYR A 67 4.34 1.91 -9.14
CA TYR A 67 2.96 2.06 -8.67
C TYR A 67 2.68 1.12 -7.49
N LEU A 68 3.05 -0.16 -7.60
CA LEU A 68 2.85 -1.17 -6.56
C LEU A 68 3.63 -0.86 -5.28
N THR A 69 4.86 -0.33 -5.39
CA THR A 69 5.65 0.12 -4.23
C THR A 69 5.08 1.37 -3.56
N GLY A 70 4.01 1.95 -4.14
CA GLY A 70 3.33 3.12 -3.58
C GLY A 70 4.06 4.44 -3.84
N TYR A 71 5.03 4.44 -4.76
CA TYR A 71 5.85 5.59 -5.08
C TYR A 71 5.03 6.84 -5.44
N TYR A 72 3.90 6.67 -6.14
CA TYR A 72 3.05 7.77 -6.61
C TYR A 72 1.97 8.20 -5.60
N VAL A 73 1.85 7.56 -4.44
CA VAL A 73 0.77 7.82 -3.48
C VAL A 73 1.06 9.03 -2.58
N GLN A 74 2.33 9.29 -2.24
CA GLN A 74 2.73 10.36 -1.33
C GLN A 74 3.62 11.40 -2.00
N VAL A 75 3.25 11.85 -3.19
CA VAL A 75 4.07 12.74 -4.02
C VAL A 75 4.37 14.09 -3.34
N CYS A 76 3.46 14.58 -2.48
CA CYS A 76 3.60 15.86 -1.78
C CYS A 76 4.47 15.80 -0.52
N ARG A 77 4.75 14.61 0.02
CA ARG A 77 5.51 14.42 1.28
C ARG A 77 6.87 13.78 1.07
N LYS A 78 7.42 13.90 -0.15
CA LYS A 78 8.71 13.32 -0.47
C LYS A 78 9.84 14.17 0.08
N ASP A 79 10.77 13.51 0.74
CA ASP A 79 12.07 14.01 1.16
C ASP A 79 13.17 13.23 0.44
N TRP A 80 14.40 13.74 0.44
CA TRP A 80 15.54 13.11 -0.23
C TRP A 80 15.79 11.68 0.30
N GLY A 81 15.60 11.44 1.61
CA GLY A 81 15.74 10.14 2.22
C GLY A 81 14.65 9.16 1.79
N LYS A 82 13.39 9.61 1.70
CA LYS A 82 12.29 8.84 1.14
C LYS A 82 12.54 8.48 -0.31
N GLU A 83 13.02 9.43 -1.09
CA GLU A 83 13.34 9.24 -2.50
C GLU A 83 14.42 8.20 -2.70
N LEU A 84 15.50 8.27 -1.88
CA LEU A 84 16.60 7.31 -1.89
C LEU A 84 16.10 5.88 -1.63
N LEU A 85 15.38 5.69 -0.52
CA LEU A 85 14.94 4.37 -0.07
C LEU A 85 13.89 3.74 -0.99
N THR A 86 12.89 4.51 -1.41
CA THR A 86 11.85 4.00 -2.31
C THR A 86 12.43 3.65 -3.68
N THR A 87 13.39 4.43 -4.18
CA THR A 87 14.07 4.13 -5.43
C THR A 87 14.97 2.91 -5.29
N LEU A 88 15.69 2.77 -4.18
CA LEU A 88 16.54 1.60 -3.91
C LEU A 88 15.71 0.31 -3.88
N VAL A 89 14.60 0.30 -3.13
CA VAL A 89 13.70 -0.87 -3.04
C VAL A 89 13.11 -1.21 -4.40
N SER A 90 12.58 -0.22 -5.13
CA SER A 90 12.00 -0.47 -6.44
C SER A 90 13.03 -0.93 -7.46
N ALA A 91 14.23 -0.34 -7.47
CA ALA A 91 15.33 -0.76 -8.35
C ALA A 91 15.76 -2.21 -8.07
N THR A 92 15.79 -2.61 -6.80
CA THR A 92 16.10 -4.00 -6.42
C THR A 92 15.05 -4.98 -6.94
N ILE A 93 13.77 -4.67 -6.76
CA ILE A 93 12.67 -5.52 -7.26
C ILE A 93 12.70 -5.61 -8.79
N ILE A 94 12.92 -4.48 -9.48
CA ILE A 94 12.99 -4.42 -10.95
C ILE A 94 14.18 -5.25 -11.46
N ALA A 95 15.37 -5.04 -10.88
CA ALA A 95 16.58 -5.74 -11.31
C ALA A 95 16.46 -7.25 -11.09
N LEU A 96 15.93 -7.70 -9.96
CA LEU A 96 15.69 -9.13 -9.71
C LEU A 96 14.66 -9.71 -10.68
N GLY A 97 13.55 -9.00 -10.92
CA GLY A 97 12.53 -9.45 -11.88
C GLY A 97 13.08 -9.57 -13.29
N ALA A 98 13.81 -8.57 -13.77
CA ALA A 98 14.45 -8.59 -15.09
C ALA A 98 15.54 -9.68 -15.19
N PHE A 99 16.30 -9.91 -14.11
CA PHE A 99 17.30 -10.96 -14.04
C PHE A 99 16.71 -12.35 -14.26
N PHE A 100 15.56 -12.66 -13.62
CA PHE A 100 14.89 -13.94 -13.84
C PHE A 100 14.39 -14.08 -15.29
N VAL A 101 13.89 -13.00 -15.89
CA VAL A 101 13.46 -13.01 -17.30
C VAL A 101 14.66 -13.24 -18.23
N ILE A 102 15.79 -12.58 -17.97
CA ILE A 102 17.03 -12.73 -18.74
C ILE A 102 17.56 -14.16 -18.65
N ILE A 103 17.58 -14.78 -17.46
CA ILE A 103 18.04 -16.17 -17.29
C ILE A 103 17.20 -17.16 -18.12
N ILE A 104 15.88 -16.94 -18.20
CA ILE A 104 14.97 -17.85 -18.93
C ILE A 104 15.18 -17.75 -20.45
N ASP A 105 15.52 -16.57 -20.96
CA ASP A 105 15.60 -16.27 -22.39
C ASP A 105 17.02 -16.38 -22.96
N ASP A 106 18.04 -16.32 -22.13
CA ASP A 106 19.46 -16.21 -22.54
C ASP A 106 20.19 -17.54 -22.52
N LYS A 107 20.96 -17.82 -23.61
CA LYS A 107 21.83 -19.00 -23.76
C LYS A 107 23.29 -18.60 -23.50
N VAL A 108 23.60 -17.99 -22.37
CA VAL A 108 24.98 -17.63 -22.03
C VAL A 108 25.62 -18.77 -21.22
N ASP A 109 26.80 -19.24 -21.63
CA ASP A 109 27.46 -20.42 -21.06
C ASP A 109 28.18 -20.14 -19.72
N ASP A 110 28.32 -18.86 -19.29
CA ASP A 110 29.08 -18.52 -18.09
C ASP A 110 28.22 -17.78 -17.04
N TYR A 111 28.15 -18.38 -15.85
CA TYR A 111 27.40 -17.84 -14.71
C TYR A 111 27.85 -16.44 -14.25
N SER A 112 29.16 -16.12 -14.42
CA SER A 112 29.71 -14.82 -14.03
C SER A 112 29.08 -13.66 -14.82
N HIS A 113 28.71 -13.88 -16.07
CA HIS A 113 28.09 -12.89 -16.94
C HIS A 113 26.66 -12.52 -16.50
N TYR A 114 25.93 -13.48 -15.97
CA TYR A 114 24.58 -13.19 -15.41
C TYR A 114 24.66 -12.30 -14.17
N LEU A 115 25.56 -12.60 -13.25
CA LEU A 115 25.75 -11.78 -12.04
C LEU A 115 26.22 -10.36 -12.37
N MET A 116 27.14 -10.22 -13.32
CA MET A 116 27.61 -8.92 -13.78
C MET A 116 26.46 -8.11 -14.41
N SER A 117 25.62 -8.75 -15.24
CA SER A 117 24.44 -8.13 -15.83
C SER A 117 23.44 -7.68 -14.77
N LEU A 118 23.22 -8.46 -13.72
CA LEU A 118 22.36 -8.09 -12.59
C LEU A 118 22.87 -6.82 -11.89
N TRP A 119 24.14 -6.77 -11.52
CA TRP A 119 24.71 -5.63 -10.81
C TRP A 119 24.74 -4.36 -11.67
N VAL A 120 25.04 -4.48 -12.95
CA VAL A 120 25.03 -3.35 -13.88
C VAL A 120 23.59 -2.83 -14.08
N LEU A 121 22.64 -3.71 -14.29
CA LEU A 121 21.22 -3.31 -14.44
C LEU A 121 20.70 -2.65 -13.15
N TRP A 122 21.03 -3.23 -11.98
CA TRP A 122 20.64 -2.67 -10.68
C TRP A 122 21.24 -1.28 -10.49
N GLY A 123 22.52 -1.10 -10.74
CA GLY A 123 23.21 0.19 -10.60
C GLY A 123 22.68 1.25 -11.57
N LEU A 124 22.46 0.88 -12.84
CA LEU A 124 21.86 1.77 -13.85
C LEU A 124 20.44 2.16 -13.44
N GLN A 125 19.60 1.19 -13.06
CA GLN A 125 18.22 1.45 -12.63
C GLN A 125 18.18 2.39 -11.43
N PHE A 126 19.06 2.16 -10.44
CA PHE A 126 19.11 3.02 -9.27
C PHE A 126 19.57 4.44 -9.63
N VAL A 127 20.71 4.62 -10.26
CA VAL A 127 21.31 5.94 -10.51
C VAL A 127 20.46 6.76 -11.49
N VAL A 128 20.08 6.18 -12.62
CA VAL A 128 19.35 6.89 -13.68
C VAL A 128 17.92 7.26 -13.26
N CYS A 129 17.30 6.49 -12.38
CA CYS A 129 15.99 6.84 -11.83
C CYS A 129 16.11 7.81 -10.64
N TYR A 130 17.10 7.61 -9.74
CA TYR A 130 17.23 8.41 -8.53
C TYR A 130 17.56 9.87 -8.81
N VAL A 131 18.53 10.14 -9.69
CA VAL A 131 19.03 11.52 -9.93
C VAL A 131 17.93 12.46 -10.45
N PRO A 132 17.15 12.12 -11.51
CA PRO A 132 16.07 12.99 -11.97
C PRO A 132 14.92 13.11 -10.97
N ARG A 133 14.63 12.05 -10.24
CA ARG A 133 13.62 12.05 -9.18
C ARG A 133 14.00 12.98 -8.03
N LEU A 134 15.26 12.90 -7.59
CA LEU A 134 15.80 13.79 -6.57
C LEU A 134 15.72 15.26 -7.02
N ALA A 135 16.11 15.53 -8.25
CA ALA A 135 16.01 16.88 -8.82
C ALA A 135 14.56 17.42 -8.81
N LEU A 136 13.59 16.59 -9.21
CA LEU A 136 12.17 16.95 -9.13
C LEU A 136 11.70 17.17 -7.68
N THR A 137 12.10 16.30 -6.76
CA THR A 137 11.74 16.40 -5.33
C THR A 137 12.29 17.68 -4.72
N LEU A 138 13.55 18.01 -4.98
CA LEU A 138 14.17 19.25 -4.52
C LEU A 138 13.52 20.50 -5.16
N HIS A 139 13.22 20.44 -6.47
CA HIS A 139 12.52 21.54 -7.17
C HIS A 139 11.12 21.78 -6.56
N HIS A 140 10.36 20.72 -6.34
CA HIS A 140 9.03 20.84 -5.72
C HIS A 140 9.11 21.34 -4.29
N ARG A 141 10.07 20.87 -3.49
CA ARG A 141 10.28 21.33 -2.13
C ARG A 141 10.60 22.83 -2.05
N TYR A 142 11.50 23.31 -2.90
CA TYR A 142 11.88 24.70 -2.92
C TYR A 142 10.74 25.65 -3.29
N HIS A 143 9.84 25.23 -4.19
CA HIS A 143 8.75 26.08 -4.67
C HIS A 143 7.42 25.93 -3.91
N THR A 144 7.23 24.91 -3.04
CA THR A 144 5.90 24.56 -2.55
C THR A 144 5.80 24.45 -1.02
N GLN A 145 6.83 24.81 -0.27
CA GLN A 145 6.92 24.57 1.18
C GLN A 145 5.76 25.16 2.02
N LYS A 146 5.12 26.26 1.56
CA LYS A 146 3.99 26.92 2.27
C LYS A 146 2.61 26.29 2.00
N ASP A 147 2.42 25.57 0.90
CA ASP A 147 1.09 25.06 0.50
C ASP A 147 0.77 23.64 0.97
N GLU A 148 1.71 22.95 1.64
CA GLU A 148 1.60 21.52 1.96
C GLU A 148 1.26 21.22 3.43
N VAL A 149 1.12 22.25 4.24
CA VAL A 149 0.90 22.16 5.68
C VAL A 149 -0.48 22.72 6.04
N ILE A 150 -1.22 22.03 6.91
CA ILE A 150 -2.43 22.52 7.56
C ILE A 150 -2.11 22.61 9.04
N ILE A 151 -2.12 23.81 9.60
CA ILE A 151 -1.97 24.05 11.03
C ILE A 151 -3.36 24.26 11.60
N LEU A 152 -3.75 23.41 12.54
CA LEU A 152 -5.00 23.51 13.26
C LEU A 152 -4.71 24.12 14.63
N GLU A 153 -5.08 25.38 14.80
CA GLU A 153 -5.04 26.04 16.09
C GLU A 153 -6.32 25.69 16.87
N PRO A 154 -6.22 25.22 18.13
CA PRO A 154 -7.39 25.03 18.97
C PRO A 154 -8.05 26.38 19.21
N HIS A 155 -9.36 26.47 19.00
CA HIS A 155 -10.12 27.68 19.35
C HIS A 155 -10.38 27.70 20.83
N GLU A 156 -10.47 28.91 21.42
CA GLU A 156 -10.86 29.07 22.82
C GLU A 156 -12.27 28.45 23.04
N GLY A 157 -12.36 27.46 23.93
CA GLY A 157 -13.62 26.76 24.23
C GLY A 157 -13.97 25.63 23.24
N GLU A 158 -13.10 25.30 22.28
CA GLU A 158 -13.31 24.16 21.35
C GLU A 158 -13.29 22.84 22.12
N ASN A 159 -14.35 22.02 21.91
CA ASN A 159 -14.40 20.65 22.42
C ASN A 159 -13.48 19.73 21.64
N GLU A 160 -12.96 18.68 22.28
CA GLU A 160 -12.13 17.66 21.60
C GLU A 160 -12.83 17.05 20.36
N THR A 161 -14.15 16.87 20.43
CA THR A 161 -14.95 16.35 19.32
C THR A 161 -14.90 17.24 18.07
N ASP A 162 -14.91 18.55 18.25
CA ASP A 162 -14.85 19.50 17.12
C ASP A 162 -13.44 19.55 16.54
N LEU A 163 -12.40 19.45 17.36
CA LEU A 163 -11.02 19.31 16.88
C LEU A 163 -10.85 18.03 16.04
N TYR A 164 -11.32 16.86 16.51
CA TYR A 164 -11.25 15.62 15.74
C TYR A 164 -12.04 15.71 14.44
N ARG A 165 -13.17 16.41 14.40
CA ARG A 165 -13.93 16.65 13.16
C ARG A 165 -13.09 17.44 12.14
N ARG A 166 -12.46 18.54 12.57
CA ARG A 166 -11.55 19.35 11.72
C ARG A 166 -10.38 18.54 11.20
N ILE A 167 -9.79 17.67 12.04
CA ILE A 167 -8.73 16.75 11.63
C ILE A 167 -9.25 15.79 10.57
N ALA A 168 -10.43 15.19 10.76
CA ALA A 168 -11.04 14.26 9.79
C ALA A 168 -11.31 14.93 8.43
N GLU A 169 -11.78 16.18 8.43
CA GLU A 169 -12.02 16.98 7.23
C GLU A 169 -10.71 17.36 6.50
N ALA A 170 -9.60 17.48 7.23
CA ALA A 170 -8.30 17.82 6.68
C ALA A 170 -7.59 16.62 6.01
N TYR A 171 -7.82 15.38 6.46
CA TYR A 171 -7.13 14.17 5.95
C TYR A 171 -7.25 13.95 4.44
N PRO A 172 -8.43 14.12 3.79
CA PRO A 172 -8.58 13.88 2.34
C PRO A 172 -7.70 14.80 1.48
N SER A 173 -7.23 15.93 2.03
CA SER A 173 -6.32 16.84 1.32
C SER A 173 -4.97 16.19 1.02
N GLY A 174 -4.54 15.20 1.80
CA GLY A 174 -3.23 14.56 1.72
C GLY A 174 -2.07 15.43 2.21
N LYS A 175 -2.36 16.59 2.82
CA LYS A 175 -1.37 17.51 3.39
C LYS A 175 -0.94 17.05 4.79
N SER A 176 0.22 17.53 5.26
CA SER A 176 0.64 17.32 6.64
C SER A 176 -0.22 18.15 7.60
N ILE A 177 -0.79 17.50 8.61
CA ILE A 177 -1.68 18.12 9.60
C ILE A 177 -0.89 18.28 10.88
N TYR A 178 -0.78 19.54 11.33
CA TYR A 178 -0.12 19.92 12.57
C TYR A 178 -1.14 20.56 13.50
N ILE A 179 -0.99 20.29 14.80
CA ILE A 179 -1.72 21.01 15.86
C ILE A 179 -0.75 21.70 16.79
N VAL A 180 -1.18 22.81 17.35
CA VAL A 180 -0.46 23.49 18.42
C VAL A 180 -0.56 22.63 19.68
N PRO A 181 0.57 22.22 20.30
CA PRO A 181 0.56 21.38 21.49
C PRO A 181 -0.01 22.15 22.69
N ARG A 182 -0.83 21.49 23.49
CA ARG A 182 -1.21 22.01 24.83
C ARG A 182 -0.05 21.76 25.79
N VAL A 183 0.03 22.58 26.86
CA VAL A 183 1.06 22.42 27.89
C VAL A 183 1.06 20.98 28.46
N LEU A 184 -0.12 20.38 28.62
CA LEU A 184 -0.25 19.03 29.15
C LEU A 184 0.38 17.98 28.19
N ASP A 185 0.21 18.14 26.87
CA ASP A 185 0.77 17.25 25.85
C ASP A 185 2.31 17.28 25.88
N ILE A 186 2.87 18.46 26.15
CA ILE A 186 4.32 18.68 26.31
C ILE A 186 4.84 18.02 27.59
N VAL A 187 4.18 18.25 28.72
CA VAL A 187 4.63 17.77 30.02
C VAL A 187 4.51 16.25 30.17
N THR A 188 3.49 15.64 29.57
CA THR A 188 3.29 14.20 29.64
C THR A 188 4.22 13.43 28.69
N GLY A 189 4.92 14.11 27.78
CA GLY A 189 5.75 13.46 26.75
C GLY A 189 4.96 12.57 25.79
N ALA A 190 3.62 12.72 25.77
CA ALA A 190 2.72 11.87 25.00
C ALA A 190 2.80 12.14 23.48
N ALA A 191 3.44 13.23 23.06
CA ALA A 191 3.47 13.64 21.68
C ALA A 191 4.89 13.91 21.17
N HIS A 192 5.19 13.48 19.97
CA HIS A 192 6.41 13.88 19.26
C HIS A 192 6.27 15.31 18.76
N ILE A 193 7.02 16.22 19.38
CA ILE A 193 7.06 17.63 19.01
C ILE A 193 7.99 17.81 17.82
N THR A 194 7.48 18.39 16.75
CA THR A 194 8.24 18.78 15.57
C THR A 194 8.38 20.29 15.55
N GLN A 195 9.57 20.81 15.30
CA GLN A 195 9.78 22.25 15.11
C GLN A 195 9.46 22.62 13.65
N LEU A 196 8.54 23.57 13.47
CA LEU A 196 8.24 24.17 12.19
C LEU A 196 8.32 25.70 12.36
N ASP A 197 9.21 26.35 11.63
CA ASP A 197 9.45 27.81 11.73
C ASP A 197 9.67 28.27 13.18
N ASP A 198 10.52 27.54 13.94
CA ASP A 198 10.87 27.79 15.35
C ASP A 198 9.73 27.60 16.36
N ASN A 199 8.53 27.19 15.94
CA ASN A 199 7.41 26.89 16.81
C ASN A 199 7.24 25.37 17.01
N PRO A 200 6.87 24.93 18.24
CA PRO A 200 6.59 23.52 18.50
C PRO A 200 5.20 23.15 17.98
N TYR A 201 5.11 22.06 17.20
CA TYR A 201 3.87 21.48 16.70
C TYR A 201 3.85 19.97 16.90
N ILE A 202 2.67 19.38 16.98
CA ILE A 202 2.46 17.93 16.94
C ILE A 202 1.98 17.56 15.56
N CYS A 203 2.71 16.69 14.86
CA CYS A 203 2.29 16.14 13.57
C CYS A 203 1.35 14.95 13.80
N ILE A 204 0.06 15.11 13.43
CA ILE A 204 -0.94 14.05 13.58
C ILE A 204 -0.96 13.10 12.39
N SER A 205 -0.62 13.59 11.22
CA SER A 205 -0.82 12.86 9.96
C SER A 205 0.31 11.88 9.64
N ASP A 206 1.43 11.92 10.36
CA ASP A 206 2.58 11.09 10.06
C ASP A 206 2.54 9.75 10.82
N SER A 207 3.04 8.71 10.18
CA SER A 207 3.26 7.41 10.81
C SER A 207 4.44 7.48 11.77
N HIS A 208 4.38 6.72 12.85
CA HIS A 208 5.52 6.54 13.77
C HIS A 208 6.66 5.68 13.18
N MET A 209 6.42 5.00 12.06
CA MET A 209 7.46 4.27 11.34
C MET A 209 8.34 5.23 10.55
N SER A 210 9.65 4.98 10.59
CA SER A 210 10.59 5.67 9.68
C SER A 210 10.27 5.35 8.22
N ASP A 211 10.73 6.20 7.31
CA ASP A 211 10.50 6.01 5.88
C ASP A 211 11.10 4.71 5.36
N ALA A 212 12.25 4.27 5.92
CA ALA A 212 12.85 2.98 5.64
C ALA A 212 11.91 1.83 6.04
N GLN A 213 11.35 1.89 7.24
CA GLN A 213 10.41 0.88 7.71
C GLN A 213 9.13 0.85 6.87
N LEU A 214 8.60 2.01 6.46
CA LEU A 214 7.44 2.09 5.56
C LEU A 214 7.73 1.51 4.18
N ALA A 215 8.93 1.75 3.64
CA ALA A 215 9.36 1.17 2.36
C ALA A 215 9.52 -0.36 2.46
N ILE A 216 10.16 -0.87 3.53
CA ILE A 216 10.29 -2.30 3.79
C ILE A 216 8.91 -2.95 3.98
N LYS A 217 8.05 -2.33 4.79
CA LYS A 217 6.67 -2.80 4.98
C LYS A 217 5.94 -2.91 3.64
N ARG A 218 6.04 -1.89 2.79
CA ARG A 218 5.38 -1.90 1.49
C ARG A 218 5.96 -2.95 0.55
N ALA A 219 7.28 -3.12 0.52
CA ALA A 219 7.93 -4.19 -0.25
C ALA A 219 7.46 -5.57 0.22
N THR A 220 7.39 -5.80 1.52
CA THR A 220 6.88 -7.04 2.12
C THR A 220 5.42 -7.27 1.73
N ASP A 221 4.56 -6.25 1.83
CA ASP A 221 3.16 -6.31 1.42
C ASP A 221 3.02 -6.79 -0.04
N VAL A 222 3.80 -6.18 -0.95
CA VAL A 222 3.78 -6.52 -2.39
C VAL A 222 4.27 -7.93 -2.64
N VAL A 223 5.44 -8.30 -2.10
CA VAL A 223 6.06 -9.61 -2.33
C VAL A 223 5.18 -10.73 -1.76
N VAL A 224 4.73 -10.60 -0.51
CA VAL A 224 3.90 -11.63 0.13
C VAL A 224 2.57 -11.77 -0.59
N SER A 225 1.91 -10.68 -0.97
CA SER A 225 0.64 -10.74 -1.69
C SER A 225 0.79 -11.36 -3.08
N LEU A 226 1.86 -11.01 -3.81
CA LEU A 226 2.12 -11.59 -5.13
C LEU A 226 2.39 -13.10 -5.04
N VAL A 227 3.28 -13.51 -4.12
CA VAL A 227 3.60 -14.91 -3.88
C VAL A 227 2.36 -15.69 -3.46
N ALA A 228 1.56 -15.15 -2.52
CA ALA A 228 0.33 -15.78 -2.08
C ALA A 228 -0.67 -15.95 -3.24
N MET A 229 -0.85 -14.94 -4.09
CA MET A 229 -1.77 -15.04 -5.24
C MET A 229 -1.31 -16.08 -6.26
N VAL A 230 0.01 -16.18 -6.52
CA VAL A 230 0.56 -17.18 -7.45
C VAL A 230 0.46 -18.59 -6.87
N VAL A 231 0.94 -18.80 -5.64
CA VAL A 231 0.97 -20.12 -4.99
C VAL A 231 -0.45 -20.63 -4.71
N LEU A 232 -1.35 -19.77 -4.28
CA LEU A 232 -2.74 -20.14 -3.98
C LEU A 232 -3.66 -20.04 -5.22
N SER A 233 -3.13 -19.79 -6.43
CA SER A 233 -3.95 -19.68 -7.65
C SER A 233 -4.86 -20.90 -7.90
N PRO A 234 -4.44 -22.16 -7.68
CA PRO A 234 -5.34 -23.31 -7.81
C PRO A 234 -6.49 -23.25 -6.80
N LEU A 235 -6.20 -22.83 -5.55
CA LEU A 235 -7.22 -22.67 -4.50
C LEU A 235 -8.21 -21.58 -4.89
N TYR A 236 -7.75 -20.43 -5.42
CA TYR A 236 -8.64 -19.38 -5.94
C TYR A 236 -9.62 -19.93 -6.98
N GLY A 237 -9.14 -20.77 -7.90
CA GLY A 237 -9.99 -21.41 -8.92
C GLY A 237 -11.05 -22.32 -8.30
N VAL A 238 -10.66 -23.19 -7.36
CA VAL A 238 -11.57 -24.12 -6.66
C VAL A 238 -12.64 -23.32 -5.91
N LEU A 239 -12.25 -22.32 -5.12
CA LEU A 239 -13.18 -21.47 -4.36
C LEU A 239 -14.14 -20.73 -5.28
N ALA A 240 -13.68 -20.22 -6.41
CA ALA A 240 -14.52 -19.56 -7.42
C ALA A 240 -15.62 -20.49 -7.96
N VAL A 241 -15.27 -21.75 -8.28
CA VAL A 241 -16.22 -22.75 -8.75
C VAL A 241 -17.22 -23.12 -7.64
N LEU A 242 -16.78 -23.31 -6.41
CA LEU A 242 -17.65 -23.63 -5.26
C LEU A 242 -18.66 -22.50 -5.00
N VAL A 243 -18.21 -21.24 -4.99
CA VAL A 243 -19.08 -20.07 -4.82
C VAL A 243 -20.09 -19.97 -5.97
N LYS A 244 -19.65 -20.18 -7.22
CA LYS A 244 -20.54 -20.11 -8.38
C LYS A 244 -21.61 -21.16 -8.37
N ARG A 245 -21.30 -22.38 -7.84
CA ARG A 245 -22.25 -23.49 -7.72
C ARG A 245 -23.17 -23.39 -6.49
N SER A 246 -22.80 -22.60 -5.48
CA SER A 246 -23.56 -22.51 -4.23
C SER A 246 -24.79 -21.60 -4.33
N SER A 247 -24.78 -20.61 -5.20
CA SER A 247 -25.93 -19.69 -5.43
C SER A 247 -25.77 -18.94 -6.74
N GLU A 248 -26.86 -18.42 -7.29
CA GLU A 248 -26.86 -17.58 -8.48
C GLU A 248 -26.14 -16.25 -8.23
N GLY A 249 -25.49 -15.68 -9.29
CA GLY A 249 -24.84 -14.36 -9.24
C GLY A 249 -23.31 -14.41 -9.44
N PRO A 250 -22.60 -13.28 -9.22
CA PRO A 250 -21.17 -13.16 -9.44
C PRO A 250 -20.35 -13.91 -8.37
N VAL A 251 -19.14 -14.35 -8.71
CA VAL A 251 -18.22 -15.03 -7.79
C VAL A 251 -17.68 -14.06 -6.73
N PHE A 252 -17.35 -12.86 -7.16
CA PHE A 252 -16.78 -11.83 -6.30
C PHE A 252 -17.85 -10.81 -5.90
N TYR A 253 -17.72 -10.34 -4.67
CA TYR A 253 -18.49 -9.26 -4.08
C TYR A 253 -17.56 -8.08 -3.81
N ARG A 254 -18.03 -6.88 -4.12
CA ARG A 254 -17.32 -5.63 -3.84
C ARG A 254 -18.09 -4.82 -2.81
N GLN A 255 -17.38 -4.24 -1.86
CA GLN A 255 -17.97 -3.39 -0.86
C GLN A 255 -17.09 -2.16 -0.62
N GLU A 256 -17.73 -1.00 -0.61
CA GLU A 256 -17.06 0.26 -0.32
C GLU A 256 -16.67 0.36 1.15
N ARG A 257 -15.44 0.78 1.39
CA ARG A 257 -14.84 0.99 2.71
C ARG A 257 -14.06 2.30 2.72
N VAL A 258 -13.82 2.83 3.93
CA VAL A 258 -12.97 4.01 4.13
C VAL A 258 -11.58 3.54 4.53
N GLY A 259 -10.56 4.14 3.92
CA GLY A 259 -9.16 3.77 4.12
C GLY A 259 -8.25 4.97 4.32
N LEU A 260 -7.03 4.89 3.79
CA LEU A 260 -5.99 5.91 3.94
C LEU A 260 -6.51 7.31 3.59
N TYR A 261 -6.24 8.26 4.48
CA TYR A 261 -6.68 9.66 4.37
C TYR A 261 -8.20 9.85 4.26
N GLY A 262 -8.98 8.93 4.83
CA GLY A 262 -10.44 9.00 4.77
C GLY A 262 -11.03 8.77 3.37
N ARG A 263 -10.23 8.30 2.41
CA ARG A 263 -10.68 8.05 1.03
C ARG A 263 -11.38 6.71 0.92
N THR A 264 -12.44 6.66 0.13
CA THR A 264 -13.17 5.41 -0.11
C THR A 264 -12.44 4.54 -1.14
N PHE A 265 -12.52 3.23 -0.94
CA PHE A 265 -12.03 2.22 -1.86
C PHE A 265 -12.94 0.98 -1.80
N SER A 266 -12.84 0.09 -2.80
CA SER A 266 -13.64 -1.13 -2.84
C SER A 266 -12.80 -2.33 -2.41
N ILE A 267 -13.21 -3.04 -1.34
CA ILE A 267 -12.63 -4.33 -0.98
C ILE A 267 -13.23 -5.43 -1.85
N TRP A 268 -12.40 -6.42 -2.17
CA TRP A 268 -12.80 -7.62 -2.89
C TRP A 268 -12.96 -8.80 -1.95
N LYS A 269 -14.06 -9.53 -2.08
CA LYS A 269 -14.32 -10.76 -1.32
C LYS A 269 -14.96 -11.82 -2.23
N TYR A 270 -14.85 -13.08 -1.84
CA TYR A 270 -15.77 -14.08 -2.38
C TYR A 270 -17.17 -13.81 -1.84
N ARG A 271 -18.17 -14.01 -2.69
CA ARG A 271 -19.57 -13.91 -2.26
C ARG A 271 -19.90 -15.06 -1.33
N THR A 272 -20.34 -14.75 -0.13
CA THR A 272 -20.75 -15.70 0.92
C THR A 272 -22.24 -15.66 1.25
N MET A 273 -22.95 -14.70 0.71
CA MET A 273 -24.40 -14.49 0.88
C MET A 273 -25.14 -14.61 -0.44
N VAL A 274 -26.44 -14.83 -0.38
CA VAL A 274 -27.33 -14.79 -1.56
C VAL A 274 -27.34 -13.40 -2.18
N VAL A 275 -27.78 -13.31 -3.45
CA VAL A 275 -27.98 -12.01 -4.11
C VAL A 275 -29.08 -11.26 -3.36
N ASP A 276 -28.93 -9.94 -3.24
CA ASP A 276 -29.86 -9.06 -2.51
C ASP A 276 -29.99 -9.34 -1.00
N ALA A 277 -28.94 -9.93 -0.41
CA ALA A 277 -28.87 -10.20 1.02
C ALA A 277 -28.93 -8.94 1.90
N GLU A 278 -28.56 -7.76 1.38
CA GLU A 278 -28.68 -6.47 2.07
C GLU A 278 -29.86 -5.68 1.49
N SER A 279 -30.79 -5.30 2.36
CA SER A 279 -31.80 -4.28 2.10
C SER A 279 -31.12 -2.89 2.02
N SER A 280 -31.90 -1.82 1.84
CA SER A 280 -31.42 -0.43 1.74
C SER A 280 -30.52 0.04 2.89
N VAL A 281 -30.57 -0.61 4.06
CA VAL A 281 -29.77 -0.29 5.24
C VAL A 281 -28.68 -1.33 5.46
N PRO A 282 -27.40 -0.91 5.62
CA PRO A 282 -26.32 -1.81 5.98
C PRO A 282 -26.55 -2.55 7.30
N GLN A 283 -26.45 -3.89 7.28
CA GLN A 283 -26.64 -4.73 8.44
C GLN A 283 -25.35 -5.48 8.80
N LEU A 284 -25.13 -5.67 10.10
CA LEU A 284 -24.11 -6.59 10.59
C LEU A 284 -24.59 -8.02 10.43
N SER A 285 -23.66 -8.96 10.22
CA SER A 285 -24.04 -10.38 10.18
C SER A 285 -24.23 -10.90 11.60
N GLU A 286 -25.29 -11.66 11.80
CA GLU A 286 -25.60 -12.33 13.05
C GLU A 286 -25.09 -13.78 13.08
N ASP A 287 -25.13 -14.42 14.25
CA ASP A 287 -24.88 -15.85 14.34
C ASP A 287 -26.04 -16.61 13.65
N ASN A 288 -25.70 -17.57 12.80
CA ASN A 288 -26.65 -18.33 11.97
C ASN A 288 -27.48 -17.47 11.00
N ASP A 289 -26.91 -16.39 10.49
CA ASP A 289 -27.55 -15.52 9.52
C ASP A 289 -28.07 -16.30 8.29
N PRO A 290 -29.40 -16.31 8.02
CA PRO A 290 -30.00 -17.11 6.96
C PRO A 290 -29.58 -16.67 5.55
N ARG A 291 -29.02 -15.48 5.41
CA ARG A 291 -28.53 -14.94 4.13
C ARG A 291 -27.22 -15.61 3.69
N ILE A 292 -26.51 -16.31 4.60
CA ILE A 292 -25.22 -16.94 4.34
C ILE A 292 -25.43 -18.30 3.69
N THR A 293 -24.81 -18.53 2.53
CA THR A 293 -24.84 -19.82 1.84
C THR A 293 -24.05 -20.90 2.63
N PRO A 294 -24.35 -22.22 2.45
CA PRO A 294 -23.59 -23.28 3.10
C PRO A 294 -22.09 -23.21 2.83
N VAL A 295 -21.69 -22.95 1.57
CA VAL A 295 -20.28 -22.71 1.20
C VAL A 295 -19.76 -21.43 1.86
N GLY A 296 -20.54 -20.37 1.88
CA GLY A 296 -20.21 -19.09 2.50
C GLY A 296 -19.91 -19.24 4.00
N ARG A 297 -20.59 -20.12 4.70
CA ARG A 297 -20.35 -20.42 6.12
C ARG A 297 -18.94 -21.01 6.35
N VAL A 298 -18.52 -21.95 5.49
CA VAL A 298 -17.17 -22.52 5.55
C VAL A 298 -16.12 -21.46 5.22
N LEU A 299 -16.35 -20.66 4.15
CA LEU A 299 -15.41 -19.59 3.76
C LEU A 299 -15.20 -18.59 4.87
N ARG A 300 -16.25 -18.13 5.54
CA ARG A 300 -16.18 -17.18 6.67
C ARG A 300 -15.47 -17.76 7.87
N LYS A 301 -15.75 -19.03 8.22
CA LYS A 301 -15.11 -19.72 9.34
C LYS A 301 -13.58 -19.70 9.24
N TYR A 302 -13.05 -19.93 8.05
CA TYR A 302 -11.60 -19.95 7.78
C TYR A 302 -11.07 -18.66 7.13
N ARG A 303 -11.90 -17.60 7.02
CA ARG A 303 -11.58 -16.32 6.38
C ARG A 303 -11.09 -16.45 4.93
N LEU A 304 -11.45 -17.52 4.24
CA LEU A 304 -11.10 -17.74 2.84
C LEU A 304 -11.84 -16.76 1.90
N ASP A 305 -12.97 -16.23 2.36
CA ASP A 305 -13.71 -15.19 1.65
C ASP A 305 -12.92 -13.89 1.49
N GLU A 306 -11.94 -13.63 2.35
CA GLU A 306 -11.11 -12.42 2.34
C GLU A 306 -9.85 -12.56 1.48
N LEU A 307 -9.52 -13.75 0.94
CA LEU A 307 -8.35 -13.96 0.09
C LEU A 307 -8.25 -12.99 -1.10
N PRO A 308 -9.34 -12.63 -1.81
CA PRO A 308 -9.26 -11.66 -2.92
C PRO A 308 -8.79 -10.27 -2.51
N GLN A 309 -8.77 -9.92 -1.22
CA GLN A 309 -8.22 -8.66 -0.73
C GLN A 309 -6.68 -8.57 -0.90
N MET A 310 -5.97 -9.69 -1.16
CA MET A 310 -4.56 -9.64 -1.60
C MET A 310 -4.38 -8.74 -2.82
N TRP A 311 -5.37 -8.67 -3.71
CA TRP A 311 -5.39 -7.72 -4.81
C TRP A 311 -5.45 -6.26 -4.35
N ASN A 312 -6.23 -5.96 -3.29
CA ASN A 312 -6.26 -4.62 -2.69
C ASN A 312 -4.91 -4.27 -2.05
N VAL A 313 -4.22 -5.25 -1.45
CA VAL A 313 -2.87 -5.05 -0.92
C VAL A 313 -1.89 -4.76 -2.04
N LEU A 314 -1.88 -5.53 -3.13
CA LEU A 314 -1.04 -5.28 -4.30
C LEU A 314 -1.29 -3.89 -4.89
N LYS A 315 -2.54 -3.53 -5.07
CA LYS A 315 -2.95 -2.23 -5.62
C LYS A 315 -2.53 -1.05 -4.73
N GLY A 316 -2.32 -1.29 -3.42
CA GLY A 316 -1.93 -0.26 -2.46
C GLY A 316 -3.08 0.41 -1.74
N ASP A 317 -4.32 -0.06 -1.93
CA ASP A 317 -5.48 0.36 -1.15
C ASP A 317 -5.37 -0.14 0.30
N MET A 318 -4.73 -1.31 0.50
CA MET A 318 -4.54 -1.98 1.79
C MET A 318 -3.07 -2.35 2.04
N SER A 319 -2.78 -2.77 3.27
CA SER A 319 -1.56 -3.43 3.72
C SER A 319 -1.92 -4.82 4.28
N LEU A 320 -0.95 -5.71 4.45
CA LEU A 320 -1.18 -6.98 5.16
C LEU A 320 -1.63 -6.70 6.59
N VAL A 321 -0.96 -5.77 7.28
CA VAL A 321 -1.27 -5.41 8.67
C VAL A 321 -1.63 -3.93 8.76
N GLY A 322 -2.76 -3.62 9.39
CA GLY A 322 -3.25 -2.26 9.58
C GLY A 322 -4.63 -2.25 10.23
N PRO A 323 -5.20 -1.07 10.56
CA PRO A 323 -6.55 -0.96 11.09
C PRO A 323 -7.58 -1.59 10.16
N ARG A 324 -8.62 -2.21 10.72
CA ARG A 324 -9.68 -2.79 9.89
C ARG A 324 -10.53 -1.70 9.23
N PRO A 325 -10.70 -1.70 7.89
CA PRO A 325 -11.51 -0.69 7.21
C PRO A 325 -13.00 -0.92 7.46
N GLU A 326 -13.73 0.15 7.77
CA GLU A 326 -15.17 0.11 8.00
C GLU A 326 -15.97 0.81 6.90
N ARG A 327 -17.28 0.53 6.86
CA ARG A 327 -18.25 1.22 5.98
C ARG A 327 -18.54 2.61 6.55
N ALA A 328 -18.68 3.60 5.70
CA ALA A 328 -19.00 4.97 6.10
C ALA A 328 -20.24 5.05 6.99
N TYR A 329 -21.24 4.16 6.77
CA TYR A 329 -22.44 4.07 7.60
C TYR A 329 -22.14 3.76 9.07
N PHE A 330 -21.27 2.78 9.34
CA PHE A 330 -20.90 2.42 10.71
C PHE A 330 -19.89 3.42 11.31
N ILE A 331 -19.03 4.00 10.50
CA ILE A 331 -18.11 5.05 10.96
C ILE A 331 -18.86 6.20 11.59
N ARG A 332 -19.94 6.68 10.99
CA ARG A 332 -20.77 7.75 11.55
C ARG A 332 -21.33 7.40 12.93
N GLN A 333 -21.66 6.13 13.18
CA GLN A 333 -22.15 5.67 14.48
C GLN A 333 -21.02 5.52 15.49
N ILE A 334 -19.83 5.08 15.04
CA ILE A 334 -18.65 4.98 15.88
C ILE A 334 -18.18 6.37 16.31
N GLU A 335 -18.14 7.34 15.41
CA GLU A 335 -17.71 8.73 15.66
C GLU A 335 -18.58 9.45 16.72
N GLN A 336 -19.85 9.07 16.85
CA GLN A 336 -20.70 9.57 17.93
C GLN A 336 -20.23 9.15 19.32
N LYS A 337 -19.58 7.98 19.45
CA LYS A 337 -19.05 7.43 20.71
C LYS A 337 -17.54 7.60 20.83
N ALA A 338 -16.84 7.67 19.71
CA ALA A 338 -15.39 7.74 19.61
C ALA A 338 -14.96 8.72 18.51
N PRO A 339 -15.01 10.03 18.77
CA PRO A 339 -14.73 11.06 17.76
C PRO A 339 -13.31 10.98 17.20
N TYR A 340 -12.39 10.34 17.91
CA TYR A 340 -11.00 10.09 17.49
C TYR A 340 -10.85 9.00 16.44
N TYR A 341 -11.93 8.48 15.85
CA TYR A 341 -11.86 7.47 14.77
C TYR A 341 -10.94 7.88 13.61
N CYS A 342 -10.89 9.17 13.29
CA CYS A 342 -10.06 9.71 12.23
C CYS A 342 -8.54 9.46 12.42
N LEU A 343 -8.06 9.18 13.62
CA LEU A 343 -6.64 8.91 13.88
C LEU A 343 -6.12 7.66 13.12
N ILE A 344 -6.99 6.71 12.79
CA ILE A 344 -6.58 5.54 12.00
C ILE A 344 -6.40 5.84 10.51
N TYR A 345 -6.85 7.00 10.02
CA TYR A 345 -6.75 7.37 8.60
C TYR A 345 -5.32 7.69 8.14
N LYS A 346 -4.37 7.87 9.05
CA LYS A 346 -2.97 8.14 8.73
C LYS A 346 -2.21 6.95 8.18
N VAL A 347 -2.74 5.73 8.30
CA VAL A 347 -2.13 4.49 7.81
C VAL A 347 -3.07 3.73 6.87
N ARG A 348 -2.50 2.84 6.03
CA ARG A 348 -3.32 1.96 5.18
C ARG A 348 -4.09 0.96 6.03
N PRO A 349 -5.37 0.71 5.71
CA PRO A 349 -6.13 -0.36 6.36
C PRO A 349 -5.48 -1.73 6.08
N GLY A 350 -5.64 -2.65 7.02
CA GLY A 350 -5.03 -3.97 6.96
C GLY A 350 -5.98 -5.08 6.53
N LEU A 351 -5.40 -6.13 5.93
CA LEU A 351 -6.08 -7.42 5.77
C LEU A 351 -6.28 -8.06 7.15
N THR A 352 -5.26 -7.98 8.00
CA THR A 352 -5.35 -8.31 9.42
C THR A 352 -5.08 -7.10 10.30
N SER A 353 -5.59 -7.12 11.52
CA SER A 353 -5.53 -6.02 12.47
C SER A 353 -5.43 -6.54 13.90
N TRP A 354 -4.82 -5.73 14.78
CA TRP A 354 -4.72 -6.06 16.20
C TRP A 354 -6.10 -6.13 16.88
N GLY A 355 -7.01 -5.23 16.49
CA GLY A 355 -8.36 -5.19 17.04
C GLY A 355 -9.15 -6.49 16.88
N PRO A 356 -9.35 -7.03 15.66
CA PRO A 356 -10.05 -8.30 15.44
C PRO A 356 -9.41 -9.50 16.13
N ILE A 357 -8.08 -9.53 16.32
CA ILE A 357 -7.39 -10.59 17.05
C ILE A 357 -7.73 -10.57 18.53
N LYS A 358 -7.87 -9.37 19.12
CA LYS A 358 -8.12 -9.20 20.58
C LYS A 358 -9.59 -9.22 20.96
N VAL A 359 -10.45 -8.60 20.16
CA VAL A 359 -11.89 -8.44 20.43
C VAL A 359 -12.72 -9.52 19.74
N GLY A 360 -12.19 -10.11 18.66
CA GLY A 360 -12.92 -11.06 17.85
C GLY A 360 -13.91 -10.40 16.90
N TYR A 361 -15.02 -11.11 16.63
CA TYR A 361 -16.06 -10.62 15.75
C TYR A 361 -16.88 -9.50 16.41
N THR A 362 -17.18 -8.44 15.66
CA THR A 362 -17.91 -7.27 16.15
C THR A 362 -19.31 -7.23 15.51
N ASP A 363 -20.32 -7.47 16.33
CA ASP A 363 -21.74 -7.46 16.00
C ASP A 363 -22.47 -6.20 16.51
N THR A 364 -21.78 -5.38 17.31
CA THR A 364 -22.31 -4.15 17.90
C THR A 364 -21.37 -2.96 17.70
N VAL A 365 -21.90 -1.74 17.71
CA VAL A 365 -21.09 -0.50 17.65
C VAL A 365 -20.13 -0.42 18.84
N ASP A 366 -20.53 -0.87 20.03
CA ASP A 366 -19.67 -0.84 21.22
C ASP A 366 -18.45 -1.76 21.07
N LYS A 367 -18.62 -2.96 20.52
CA LYS A 367 -17.50 -3.82 20.18
C LYS A 367 -16.61 -3.22 19.08
N MET A 368 -17.21 -2.47 18.12
CA MET A 368 -16.42 -1.72 17.12
C MET A 368 -15.57 -0.63 17.76
N VAL A 369 -16.10 0.09 18.78
CA VAL A 369 -15.33 1.08 19.53
C VAL A 369 -14.20 0.41 20.35
N GLN A 370 -14.47 -0.73 21.00
CA GLN A 370 -13.43 -1.49 21.70
C GLN A 370 -12.31 -1.92 20.72
N ARG A 371 -12.68 -2.38 19.55
CA ARG A 371 -11.71 -2.75 18.49
C ARG A 371 -10.91 -1.54 18.02
N LEU A 372 -11.57 -0.39 17.83
CA LEU A 372 -10.91 0.86 17.45
C LEU A 372 -9.79 1.24 18.43
N ASN A 373 -9.98 1.06 19.74
CA ASN A 373 -8.95 1.38 20.72
C ASN A 373 -7.66 0.55 20.49
N TYR A 374 -7.79 -0.73 20.14
CA TYR A 374 -6.63 -1.55 19.74
C TYR A 374 -6.02 -1.11 18.41
N ASP A 375 -6.85 -0.69 17.47
CA ASP A 375 -6.38 -0.21 16.17
C ASP A 375 -5.67 1.14 16.30
N VAL A 376 -6.15 2.05 17.16
CA VAL A 376 -5.44 3.30 17.51
C VAL A 376 -4.12 3.00 18.22
N ALA A 377 -4.14 2.10 19.20
CA ALA A 377 -2.90 1.69 19.89
C ALA A 377 -1.87 1.08 18.93
N TYR A 378 -2.33 0.30 17.92
CA TYR A 378 -1.45 -0.18 16.85
C TYR A 378 -0.86 0.96 16.04
N VAL A 379 -1.69 1.93 15.63
CA VAL A 379 -1.27 3.06 14.79
C VAL A 379 -0.23 3.90 15.49
N GLU A 380 -0.40 4.15 16.80
CA GLU A 380 0.55 4.91 17.62
C GLU A 380 1.85 4.16 17.94
N ASN A 381 1.83 2.82 17.94
CA ASN A 381 3.01 1.99 18.21
C ASN A 381 3.47 1.17 17.00
N GLN A 382 3.13 1.62 15.79
CA GLN A 382 3.41 0.91 14.56
C GLN A 382 4.91 0.62 14.38
N SER A 383 5.24 -0.63 14.15
CA SER A 383 6.61 -1.10 13.88
C SER A 383 6.59 -2.40 13.09
N LEU A 384 7.69 -2.72 12.37
CA LEU A 384 7.83 -4.00 11.66
C LEU A 384 7.72 -5.19 12.60
N ALA A 385 8.27 -5.08 13.82
CA ALA A 385 8.19 -6.13 14.82
C ALA A 385 6.74 -6.39 15.26
N LEU A 386 5.94 -5.32 15.45
CA LEU A 386 4.52 -5.43 15.77
C LEU A 386 3.73 -6.04 14.61
N ASP A 387 4.05 -5.69 13.36
CA ASP A 387 3.43 -6.27 12.16
C ASP A 387 3.68 -7.79 12.10
N ILE A 388 4.93 -8.22 12.29
CA ILE A 388 5.30 -9.64 12.32
C ILE A 388 4.53 -10.36 13.43
N LYS A 389 4.46 -9.77 14.62
CA LYS A 389 3.72 -10.31 15.77
C LYS A 389 2.23 -10.51 15.42
N ILE A 390 1.60 -9.52 14.79
CA ILE A 390 0.18 -9.59 14.38
C ILE A 390 -0.03 -10.70 13.34
N LEU A 391 0.87 -10.84 12.37
CA LEU A 391 0.80 -11.90 11.36
C LEU A 391 0.86 -13.30 12.01
N PHE A 392 1.75 -13.53 12.98
CA PHE A 392 1.81 -14.80 13.73
C PHE A 392 0.51 -15.09 14.47
N TYR A 393 -0.05 -14.11 15.18
CA TYR A 393 -1.34 -14.30 15.86
C TYR A 393 -2.48 -14.57 14.88
N THR A 394 -2.48 -13.89 13.73
CA THR A 394 -3.48 -14.12 12.67
C THR A 394 -3.43 -15.55 12.17
N PHE A 395 -2.23 -16.10 11.96
CA PHE A 395 -2.05 -17.46 11.50
C PHE A 395 -2.65 -18.47 12.50
N GLY A 396 -2.44 -18.24 13.80
CA GLY A 396 -3.09 -19.04 14.86
C GLY A 396 -4.62 -19.00 14.79
N VAL A 397 -5.21 -17.79 14.61
CA VAL A 397 -6.67 -17.63 14.49
C VAL A 397 -7.25 -18.33 13.25
N LEU A 398 -6.49 -18.34 12.14
CA LEU A 398 -6.90 -19.04 10.92
C LEU A 398 -6.93 -20.56 11.09
N ILE A 399 -5.91 -21.13 11.76
CA ILE A 399 -5.84 -22.60 12.03
C ILE A 399 -6.95 -23.01 12.98
N ASP A 400 -7.20 -22.25 14.05
CA ASP A 400 -8.25 -22.54 15.03
C ASP A 400 -9.68 -22.43 14.45
N GLY A 401 -9.83 -21.88 13.24
CA GLY A 401 -11.14 -21.68 12.61
C GLY A 401 -12.07 -20.78 13.44
N LYS A 402 -11.50 -19.80 14.14
CA LYS A 402 -12.24 -18.78 14.93
C LYS A 402 -12.71 -17.57 14.09
N GLY A 403 -12.75 -17.71 12.76
CA GLY A 403 -13.56 -16.84 11.91
C GLY A 403 -15.05 -16.99 12.29
N LYS A 404 -15.93 -16.24 11.67
CA LYS A 404 -17.36 -16.43 11.92
C LYS A 404 -17.97 -17.42 10.95
#